data_b18c9ad80b9c24ff33ebebf5009b9efd
#
_entry.id   b18c9ad80b9c24ff33ebebf5009b9efd
#
_cell.length_a   1.000
_cell.length_b   1.000
_cell.length_c   1.000
_cell.angle_alpha   90.00
_cell.angle_beta   90.00
_cell.angle_gamma   90.00
#
_symmetry.space_group_name_H-M   'P 1'
#
loop_
_entity.id
_entity.type
_entity.pdbx_description
1 polymer ?
#
loop_
_entity_poly.entity_id
_entity_poly.type
_entity_poly.pdbx_seq_one_letter_code
_entity_poly.pdbx_strand_id
1 'polypeptide(L)'
;VLYPGGRVAPESYAPLARAIAVEGGAEVALASMPLNLAVFDPGRADALMDAAPGIQRWIVGGHSLGGAMAAAYAMSSDDRVRGLVLLAAYPADSTELADSGLAVVSLLGSEDDVVDRPTWDEGAERLPADTVYLIIEGGNHAQFGDYGEQPGDGVATISAADQQRQTVAAILELLGRI
;
A
#
# COMPACT_ATOMS: atom_id res chain seq x y z
N VAL A 1 0.64 2.46 -8.75
CA VAL A 1 2.00 2.78 -8.23
C VAL A 1 2.12 2.26 -6.82
N LEU A 2 3.22 1.56 -6.49
CA LEU A 2 3.47 1.02 -5.15
C LEU A 2 4.74 1.63 -4.54
N TYR A 3 4.61 2.23 -3.37
CA TYR A 3 5.69 2.81 -2.57
C TYR A 3 6.26 1.76 -1.60
N PRO A 4 7.58 1.52 -1.61
CA PRO A 4 8.21 0.56 -0.71
C PRO A 4 8.19 1.02 0.74
N GLY A 5 8.30 0.07 1.66
CA GLY A 5 8.54 0.33 3.07
C GLY A 5 9.86 1.06 3.31
N GLY A 6 9.98 1.70 4.46
CA GLY A 6 11.19 2.46 4.81
C GLY A 6 12.44 1.59 4.81
N ARG A 7 13.46 1.98 4.03
CA ARG A 7 14.72 1.26 3.84
C ARG A 7 14.61 -0.09 3.14
N VAL A 8 13.46 -0.40 2.55
CA VAL A 8 13.25 -1.61 1.75
C VAL A 8 13.48 -1.28 0.27
N ALA A 9 14.23 -2.11 -0.42
CA ALA A 9 14.44 -1.96 -1.86
C ALA A 9 13.12 -2.23 -2.62
N PRO A 10 12.78 -1.43 -3.65
CA PRO A 10 11.52 -1.60 -4.38
C PRO A 10 11.39 -2.98 -5.03
N GLU A 11 12.50 -3.61 -5.41
CA GLU A 11 12.53 -4.96 -5.98
C GLU A 11 11.95 -6.02 -5.05
N SER A 12 11.95 -5.80 -3.74
CA SER A 12 11.33 -6.69 -2.75
C SER A 12 9.83 -6.82 -2.92
N TYR A 13 9.20 -5.90 -3.66
CA TYR A 13 7.76 -5.96 -3.98
C TYR A 13 7.49 -6.50 -5.39
N ALA A 14 8.54 -6.93 -6.12
CA ALA A 14 8.35 -7.42 -7.50
C ALA A 14 7.46 -8.67 -7.58
N PRO A 15 7.52 -9.66 -6.65
CA PRO A 15 6.59 -10.78 -6.68
C PRO A 15 5.13 -10.34 -6.56
N LEU A 16 4.82 -9.47 -5.60
CA LEU A 16 3.49 -8.89 -5.39
C LEU A 16 3.01 -8.10 -6.61
N ALA A 17 3.86 -7.20 -7.12
CA ALA A 17 3.56 -6.38 -8.29
C ALA A 17 3.27 -7.24 -9.54
N ARG A 18 4.07 -8.30 -9.74
CA ARG A 18 3.87 -9.24 -10.85
C ARG A 18 2.53 -9.97 -10.73
N ALA A 19 2.16 -10.44 -9.54
CA ALA A 19 0.90 -11.13 -9.33
C ALA A 19 -0.29 -10.21 -9.62
N ILE A 20 -0.27 -8.97 -9.11
CA ILE A 20 -1.30 -7.96 -9.40
C ILE A 20 -1.39 -7.69 -10.91
N ALA A 21 -0.24 -7.53 -11.60
CA ALA A 21 -0.22 -7.24 -13.03
C ALA A 21 -0.79 -8.39 -13.87
N VAL A 22 -0.41 -9.63 -13.56
CA VAL A 22 -0.85 -10.82 -14.31
C VAL A 22 -2.32 -11.12 -14.07
N GLU A 23 -2.76 -11.11 -12.82
CA GLU A 23 -4.12 -11.48 -12.45
C GLU A 23 -5.13 -10.34 -12.68
N GLY A 24 -4.70 -9.09 -12.49
CA GLY A 24 -5.53 -7.89 -12.65
C GLY A 24 -5.51 -7.29 -14.05
N GLY A 25 -4.61 -7.73 -14.93
CA GLY A 25 -4.43 -7.12 -16.24
C GLY A 25 -4.03 -5.64 -16.17
N ALA A 26 -3.30 -5.26 -15.12
CA ALA A 26 -2.95 -3.88 -14.81
C ALA A 26 -1.43 -3.64 -14.95
N GLU A 27 -1.04 -2.42 -15.24
CA GLU A 27 0.36 -2.00 -15.07
C GLU A 27 0.66 -1.71 -13.60
N VAL A 28 1.78 -2.21 -13.10
CA VAL A 28 2.24 -1.94 -11.73
C VAL A 28 3.64 -1.32 -11.76
N ALA A 29 3.73 -0.08 -11.29
CA ALA A 29 4.99 0.63 -11.16
C ALA A 29 5.48 0.59 -9.70
N LEU A 30 6.70 0.09 -9.47
CA LEU A 30 7.37 0.14 -8.18
C LEU A 30 8.17 1.44 -8.08
N ALA A 31 7.88 2.24 -7.06
CA ALA A 31 8.53 3.53 -6.87
C ALA A 31 9.93 3.36 -6.26
N SER A 32 10.96 3.75 -7.02
CA SER A 32 12.32 3.85 -6.48
C SER A 32 12.47 5.19 -5.74
N MET A 33 12.80 5.12 -4.46
CA MET A 33 12.89 6.27 -3.56
C MET A 33 14.33 6.61 -3.20
N PRO A 34 14.69 7.89 -3.05
CA PRO A 34 16.01 8.28 -2.55
C PRO A 34 16.28 7.60 -1.20
N LEU A 35 17.43 6.94 -1.05
CA LEU A 35 17.82 6.20 0.16
C LEU A 35 16.79 5.15 0.62
N ASN A 36 15.92 4.68 -0.28
CA ASN A 36 14.78 3.81 0.02
C ASN A 36 13.83 4.41 1.10
N LEU A 37 13.64 5.73 1.09
CA LEU A 37 12.77 6.44 2.03
C LEU A 37 11.80 7.36 1.27
N ALA A 38 10.52 6.99 1.25
CA ALA A 38 9.47 7.70 0.52
C ALA A 38 9.26 9.16 1.00
N VAL A 39 9.69 9.48 2.21
CA VAL A 39 9.62 10.87 2.75
C VAL A 39 10.47 11.86 1.97
N PHE A 40 11.49 11.41 1.23
CA PHE A 40 12.36 12.29 0.43
C PHE A 40 11.81 12.55 -0.98
N ASP A 41 10.80 11.82 -1.41
CA ASP A 41 10.15 12.02 -2.72
C ASP A 41 8.70 11.51 -2.70
N PRO A 42 7.83 12.13 -1.88
CA PRO A 42 6.43 11.68 -1.77
C PRO A 42 5.66 11.85 -3.08
N GLY A 43 6.09 12.75 -3.98
CA GLY A 43 5.50 12.99 -5.30
C GLY A 43 5.99 12.05 -6.42
N ARG A 44 6.76 11.02 -6.10
CA ARG A 44 7.32 10.07 -7.11
C ARG A 44 6.27 9.49 -8.05
N ALA A 45 5.02 9.36 -7.62
CA ALA A 45 3.93 8.83 -8.44
C ALA A 45 3.70 9.67 -9.71
N ASP A 46 3.86 11.00 -9.66
CA ASP A 46 3.66 11.88 -10.82
C ASP A 46 4.53 11.42 -12.01
N ALA A 47 5.84 11.27 -11.76
CA ALA A 47 6.77 10.87 -12.81
C ALA A 47 6.47 9.47 -13.38
N LEU A 48 5.97 8.55 -12.55
CA LEU A 48 5.61 7.20 -12.98
C LEU A 48 4.32 7.19 -13.79
N MET A 49 3.32 7.97 -13.39
CA MET A 49 2.06 8.12 -14.11
C MET A 49 2.26 8.86 -15.43
N ASP A 50 3.12 9.88 -15.47
CA ASP A 50 3.44 10.65 -16.67
C ASP A 50 4.23 9.81 -17.70
N ALA A 51 4.97 8.80 -17.24
CA ALA A 51 5.65 7.85 -18.12
C ALA A 51 4.69 6.89 -18.84
N ALA A 52 3.43 6.80 -18.36
CA ALA A 52 2.40 5.94 -18.94
C ALA A 52 1.12 6.74 -19.31
N PRO A 53 1.19 7.68 -20.26
CA PRO A 53 0.11 8.63 -20.56
C PRO A 53 -1.18 7.99 -21.11
N GLY A 54 -1.12 6.73 -21.51
CA GLY A 54 -2.30 5.95 -21.92
C GLY A 54 -3.18 5.50 -20.75
N ILE A 55 -2.68 5.54 -19.51
CA ILE A 55 -3.42 5.10 -18.34
C ILE A 55 -4.12 6.30 -17.71
N GLN A 56 -5.45 6.22 -17.60
CA GLN A 56 -6.29 7.31 -17.12
C GLN A 56 -6.75 7.15 -15.65
N ARG A 57 -6.64 5.95 -15.09
CA ARG A 57 -7.05 5.66 -13.71
C ARG A 57 -5.95 4.92 -12.99
N TRP A 58 -5.58 5.42 -11.85
CA TRP A 58 -4.50 4.91 -11.05
C TRP A 58 -4.93 4.57 -9.63
N ILE A 59 -4.33 3.53 -9.08
CA ILE A 59 -4.26 3.27 -7.66
C ILE A 59 -2.85 3.62 -7.21
N VAL A 60 -2.75 4.42 -6.16
CA VAL A 60 -1.50 4.60 -5.43
C VAL A 60 -1.56 3.76 -4.16
N GLY A 61 -0.45 3.31 -3.67
CA GLY A 61 -0.42 2.54 -2.43
C GLY A 61 0.99 2.32 -1.96
N GLY A 62 1.14 1.68 -0.83
CA GLY A 62 2.45 1.38 -0.30
C GLY A 62 2.40 0.56 0.98
N HIS A 63 3.59 0.14 1.38
CA HIS A 63 3.81 -0.63 2.59
C HIS A 63 4.43 0.26 3.67
N SER A 64 3.93 0.17 4.92
CA SER A 64 4.52 0.84 6.07
C SER A 64 4.69 2.35 5.80
N LEU A 65 5.89 2.92 5.97
CA LEU A 65 6.20 4.31 5.63
C LEU A 65 5.77 4.69 4.21
N GLY A 66 5.94 3.78 3.24
CA GLY A 66 5.50 4.00 1.87
C GLY A 66 3.99 4.16 1.74
N GLY A 67 3.21 3.42 2.53
CA GLY A 67 1.75 3.56 2.57
C GLY A 67 1.30 4.90 3.13
N ALA A 68 1.93 5.38 4.21
CA ALA A 68 1.65 6.70 4.76
C ALA A 68 1.98 7.83 3.74
N MET A 69 3.09 7.69 3.01
CA MET A 69 3.45 8.66 1.95
C MET A 69 2.53 8.56 0.72
N ALA A 70 2.07 7.37 0.35
CA ALA A 70 1.07 7.21 -0.71
C ALA A 70 -0.28 7.84 -0.32
N ALA A 71 -0.69 7.74 0.95
CA ALA A 71 -1.89 8.44 1.46
C ALA A 71 -1.73 9.95 1.39
N ALA A 72 -0.58 10.49 1.82
CA ALA A 72 -0.28 11.92 1.73
C ALA A 72 -0.26 12.41 0.26
N TYR A 73 0.28 11.61 -0.65
CA TYR A 73 0.24 11.89 -2.08
C TYR A 73 -1.21 11.90 -2.61
N ALA A 74 -2.00 10.91 -2.25
CA ALA A 74 -3.40 10.82 -2.68
C ALA A 74 -4.25 12.01 -2.21
N MET A 75 -3.93 12.59 -1.06
CA MET A 75 -4.56 13.82 -0.56
C MET A 75 -4.24 15.05 -1.42
N SER A 76 -3.03 15.13 -1.99
CA SER A 76 -2.63 16.26 -2.86
C SER A 76 -3.26 16.23 -4.25
N SER A 77 -3.95 15.17 -4.56
CA SER A 77 -4.80 14.77 -5.69
C SER A 77 -4.39 15.20 -7.10
N ASP A 78 -3.81 14.24 -7.80
CA ASP A 78 -3.97 14.13 -9.24
C ASP A 78 -5.34 13.48 -9.53
N ASP A 79 -6.15 14.08 -10.39
CA ASP A 79 -7.48 13.55 -10.75
C ASP A 79 -7.45 12.15 -11.37
N ARG A 80 -6.28 11.67 -11.77
CA ARG A 80 -6.07 10.29 -12.26
C ARG A 80 -6.11 9.25 -11.12
N VAL A 81 -5.83 9.66 -9.87
CA VAL A 81 -5.85 8.74 -8.73
C VAL A 81 -7.29 8.45 -8.32
N ARG A 82 -7.67 7.19 -8.35
CA ARG A 82 -9.02 6.69 -8.03
C ARG A 82 -9.04 5.75 -6.83
N GLY A 83 -7.90 5.26 -6.40
CA GLY A 83 -7.84 4.34 -5.27
C GLY A 83 -6.55 4.42 -4.48
N LEU A 84 -6.62 3.91 -3.25
CA LEU A 84 -5.51 3.86 -2.31
C LEU A 84 -5.39 2.46 -1.69
N VAL A 85 -4.17 1.93 -1.64
CA VAL A 85 -3.84 0.67 -0.97
C VAL A 85 -2.89 0.95 0.18
N LEU A 86 -3.28 0.57 1.39
CA LEU A 86 -2.47 0.66 2.59
C LEU A 86 -2.10 -0.75 3.07
N LEU A 87 -0.82 -1.10 2.98
CA LEU A 87 -0.28 -2.38 3.46
C LEU A 87 0.48 -2.11 4.76
N ALA A 88 -0.04 -2.59 5.89
CA ALA A 88 0.52 -2.32 7.21
C ALA A 88 0.85 -0.82 7.39
N ALA A 89 -0.11 0.03 7.08
CA ALA A 89 0.06 1.48 7.06
C ALA A 89 -1.23 2.21 7.40
N TYR A 90 -1.12 3.45 7.79
CA TYR A 90 -2.23 4.36 8.08
C TYR A 90 -1.88 5.80 7.67
N PRO A 91 -2.88 6.66 7.42
CA PRO A 91 -2.64 8.08 7.12
C PRO A 91 -2.01 8.78 8.33
N ALA A 92 -1.06 9.68 8.07
CA ALA A 92 -0.55 10.59 9.12
C ALA A 92 -1.64 11.55 9.58
N ASP A 93 -1.46 12.17 10.76
CA ASP A 93 -2.45 13.11 11.35
C ASP A 93 -2.80 14.30 10.46
N SER A 94 -1.90 14.68 9.57
CA SER A 94 -2.12 15.76 8.60
C SER A 94 -2.77 15.31 7.28
N THR A 95 -3.13 14.03 7.15
CA THR A 95 -3.66 13.45 5.91
C THR A 95 -5.13 13.13 6.07
N GLU A 96 -6.00 13.96 5.49
CA GLU A 96 -7.45 13.83 5.55
C GLU A 96 -8.00 13.37 4.21
N LEU A 97 -8.54 12.15 4.16
CA LEU A 97 -9.08 11.51 2.96
C LEU A 97 -10.54 11.09 3.11
N ALA A 98 -11.19 11.38 4.24
CA ALA A 98 -12.56 10.96 4.53
C ALA A 98 -13.55 11.34 3.40
N ASP A 99 -13.39 12.53 2.83
CA ASP A 99 -14.25 13.06 1.77
C ASP A 99 -13.59 13.01 0.37
N SER A 100 -12.51 12.24 0.20
CA SER A 100 -11.74 12.21 -1.05
C SER A 100 -12.46 11.52 -2.22
N GLY A 101 -13.43 10.67 -1.93
CA GLY A 101 -14.09 9.82 -2.93
C GLY A 101 -13.21 8.70 -3.50
N LEU A 102 -12.05 8.46 -2.92
CA LEU A 102 -11.17 7.36 -3.32
C LEU A 102 -11.74 6.01 -2.87
N ALA A 103 -11.61 4.99 -3.71
CA ALA A 103 -11.78 3.62 -3.26
C ALA A 103 -10.55 3.21 -2.44
N VAL A 104 -10.73 2.74 -1.20
CA VAL A 104 -9.60 2.42 -0.30
C VAL A 104 -9.68 0.99 0.20
N VAL A 105 -8.52 0.33 0.26
CA VAL A 105 -8.33 -0.92 0.99
C VAL A 105 -7.14 -0.78 1.94
N SER A 106 -7.33 -1.20 3.18
CA SER A 106 -6.30 -1.19 4.23
C SER A 106 -6.11 -2.60 4.78
N LEU A 107 -4.90 -3.11 4.69
CA LEU A 107 -4.55 -4.46 5.10
C LEU A 107 -3.53 -4.43 6.24
N LEU A 108 -3.72 -5.33 7.22
CA LEU A 108 -2.81 -5.52 8.34
C LEU A 108 -2.68 -7.02 8.64
N GLY A 109 -1.48 -7.48 9.00
CA GLY A 109 -1.30 -8.83 9.53
C GLY A 109 -1.74 -8.91 10.99
N SER A 110 -2.32 -10.04 11.43
CA SER A 110 -2.69 -10.20 12.86
C SER A 110 -1.48 -10.31 13.77
N GLU A 111 -0.33 -10.74 13.21
CA GLU A 111 0.96 -10.90 13.92
C GLU A 111 1.90 -9.71 13.62
N ASP A 112 1.38 -8.58 13.13
CA ASP A 112 2.19 -7.37 12.90
C ASP A 112 2.44 -6.66 14.24
N ASP A 113 3.69 -6.71 14.72
CA ASP A 113 4.15 -6.04 15.94
C ASP A 113 4.87 -4.71 15.65
N VAL A 114 4.94 -4.29 14.38
CA VAL A 114 5.58 -3.03 13.96
C VAL A 114 4.58 -1.89 13.93
N VAL A 115 3.38 -2.16 13.42
CA VAL A 115 2.28 -1.19 13.39
C VAL A 115 1.66 -1.08 14.78
N ASP A 116 1.61 0.16 15.31
CA ASP A 116 0.82 0.43 16.51
C ASP A 116 -0.67 0.29 16.19
N ARG A 117 -1.28 -0.78 16.67
CA ARG A 117 -2.66 -1.13 16.33
C ARG A 117 -3.68 -0.04 16.73
N PRO A 118 -3.61 0.58 17.92
CA PRO A 118 -4.47 1.71 18.23
C PRO A 118 -4.38 2.85 17.24
N THR A 119 -3.17 3.24 16.84
CA THR A 119 -2.96 4.31 15.85
C THR A 119 -3.51 3.92 14.46
N TRP A 120 -3.40 2.64 14.07
CA TRP A 120 -4.00 2.14 12.83
C TRP A 120 -5.53 2.22 12.87
N ASP A 121 -6.15 1.87 13.99
CA ASP A 121 -7.60 1.96 14.22
C ASP A 121 -8.05 3.44 14.22
N GLU A 122 -7.31 4.35 14.86
CA GLU A 122 -7.58 5.81 14.82
C GLU A 122 -7.42 6.40 13.43
N GLY A 123 -6.48 5.89 12.64
CA GLY A 123 -6.26 6.29 11.24
C GLY A 123 -7.47 6.04 10.34
N ALA A 124 -8.38 5.15 10.74
CA ALA A 124 -9.60 4.85 10.00
C ALA A 124 -10.55 6.07 9.89
N GLU A 125 -10.54 6.96 10.88
CA GLU A 125 -11.37 8.16 10.88
C GLU A 125 -11.00 9.15 9.74
N ARG A 126 -9.76 9.05 9.24
CA ARG A 126 -9.23 9.90 8.15
C ARG A 126 -9.45 9.31 6.77
N LEU A 127 -10.04 8.12 6.67
CA LEU A 127 -10.28 7.42 5.40
C LEU A 127 -11.78 7.45 5.05
N PRO A 128 -12.14 7.28 3.76
CA PRO A 128 -13.55 7.18 3.36
C PRO A 128 -14.31 6.12 4.16
N ALA A 129 -15.57 6.39 4.48
CA ALA A 129 -16.41 5.52 5.30
C ALA A 129 -16.65 4.13 4.69
N ASP A 130 -16.48 3.99 3.37
CA ASP A 130 -16.58 2.72 2.63
C ASP A 130 -15.23 2.02 2.42
N THR A 131 -14.19 2.43 3.17
CA THR A 131 -12.89 1.76 3.19
C THR A 131 -13.04 0.29 3.58
N VAL A 132 -12.43 -0.59 2.80
CA VAL A 132 -12.38 -2.03 3.12
C VAL A 132 -11.17 -2.30 4.00
N TYR A 133 -11.41 -2.85 5.18
CA TYR A 133 -10.35 -3.28 6.11
C TYR A 133 -10.23 -4.80 6.10
N LEU A 134 -9.01 -5.31 5.96
CA LEU A 134 -8.72 -6.73 5.97
C LEU A 134 -7.60 -7.02 6.98
N ILE A 135 -7.90 -7.83 7.98
CA ILE A 135 -6.89 -8.43 8.84
C ILE A 135 -6.53 -9.79 8.24
N ILE A 136 -5.27 -9.98 7.89
CA ILE A 136 -4.74 -11.24 7.39
C ILE A 136 -4.30 -12.07 8.58
N GLU A 137 -5.11 -13.03 8.95
CA GLU A 137 -4.85 -13.90 10.10
C GLU A 137 -3.55 -14.69 9.91
N GLY A 138 -2.67 -14.61 10.90
CA GLY A 138 -1.35 -15.23 10.90
C GLY A 138 -0.30 -14.51 10.04
N GLY A 139 -0.66 -13.43 9.37
CA GLY A 139 0.28 -12.59 8.63
C GLY A 139 1.01 -11.59 9.51
N ASN A 140 2.18 -11.11 9.07
CA ASN A 140 2.95 -10.11 9.79
C ASN A 140 3.35 -8.92 8.89
N HIS A 141 4.12 -7.98 9.44
CA HIS A 141 4.54 -6.76 8.72
C HIS A 141 5.42 -7.09 7.50
N ALA A 142 6.46 -7.88 7.71
CA ALA A 142 7.50 -8.12 6.71
C ALA A 142 6.99 -8.86 5.48
N GLN A 143 5.99 -9.73 5.62
CA GLN A 143 5.48 -10.57 4.52
C GLN A 143 4.66 -9.82 3.46
N PHE A 144 4.42 -8.52 3.61
CA PHE A 144 3.91 -7.69 2.52
C PHE A 144 4.96 -7.44 1.43
N GLY A 145 6.25 -7.68 1.71
CA GLY A 145 7.34 -7.68 0.76
C GLY A 145 8.15 -8.97 0.80
N ASP A 146 9.17 -9.07 -0.05
CA ASP A 146 10.12 -10.20 -0.10
C ASP A 146 11.52 -9.69 0.26
N TYR A 147 11.72 -9.33 1.55
CA TYR A 147 12.97 -8.80 2.09
C TYR A 147 13.45 -9.52 3.36
N GLY A 148 12.77 -10.62 3.70
CA GLY A 148 13.11 -11.42 4.87
C GLY A 148 12.48 -10.91 6.16
N GLU A 149 13.02 -11.36 7.28
CA GLU A 149 12.54 -10.99 8.61
C GLU A 149 12.87 -9.54 8.95
N GLN A 150 11.96 -8.88 9.66
CA GLN A 150 12.14 -7.53 10.15
C GLN A 150 12.31 -7.53 11.67
N PRO A 151 13.38 -6.91 12.21
CA PRO A 151 13.54 -6.79 13.66
C PRO A 151 12.36 -6.06 14.30
N GLY A 152 11.78 -6.66 15.33
CA GLY A 152 10.64 -6.11 16.06
C GLY A 152 9.29 -6.48 15.48
N ASP A 153 9.25 -7.23 14.38
CA ASP A 153 8.02 -7.78 13.84
C ASP A 153 7.61 -9.08 14.55
N GLY A 154 6.31 -9.37 14.54
CA GLY A 154 5.79 -10.63 15.05
C GLY A 154 6.11 -11.82 14.13
N VAL A 155 5.98 -13.01 14.69
CA VAL A 155 6.25 -14.26 13.96
C VAL A 155 5.01 -14.67 13.20
N ALA A 156 5.05 -14.59 11.87
CA ALA A 156 3.94 -15.05 11.04
C ALA A 156 3.65 -16.55 11.23
N THR A 157 2.38 -16.92 11.25
CA THR A 157 1.92 -18.31 11.36
C THR A 157 1.43 -18.86 10.01
N ILE A 158 1.37 -18.03 8.99
CA ILE A 158 1.13 -18.41 7.59
C ILE A 158 2.37 -18.13 6.73
N SER A 159 2.40 -18.70 5.54
CA SER A 159 3.49 -18.43 4.60
C SER A 159 3.39 -17.03 3.98
N ALA A 160 4.53 -16.45 3.58
CA ALA A 160 4.54 -15.19 2.83
C ALA A 160 3.71 -15.29 1.53
N ALA A 161 3.75 -16.46 0.87
CA ALA A 161 2.93 -16.70 -0.33
C ALA A 161 1.42 -16.66 -0.03
N ASP A 162 0.99 -17.15 1.14
CA ASP A 162 -0.41 -17.10 1.55
C ASP A 162 -0.84 -15.67 1.88
N GLN A 163 -0.01 -14.90 2.56
CA GLN A 163 -0.28 -13.48 2.85
C GLN A 163 -0.34 -12.66 1.55
N GLN A 164 0.64 -12.83 0.66
CA GLN A 164 0.67 -12.10 -0.62
C GLN A 164 -0.52 -12.46 -1.51
N ARG A 165 -0.95 -13.72 -1.53
CA ARG A 165 -2.15 -14.12 -2.28
C ARG A 165 -3.41 -13.40 -1.76
N GLN A 166 -3.60 -13.29 -0.45
CA GLN A 166 -4.71 -12.56 0.15
C GLN A 166 -4.61 -11.06 -0.16
N THR A 167 -3.40 -10.50 -0.11
CA THR A 167 -3.13 -9.11 -0.48
C THR A 167 -3.48 -8.84 -1.95
N VAL A 168 -3.07 -9.72 -2.87
CA VAL A 168 -3.42 -9.62 -4.30
C VAL A 168 -4.93 -9.64 -4.47
N ALA A 169 -5.64 -10.61 -3.86
CA ALA A 169 -7.09 -10.72 -3.99
C ALA A 169 -7.80 -9.41 -3.57
N ALA A 170 -7.42 -8.82 -2.44
CA ALA A 170 -7.99 -7.56 -1.97
C ALA A 170 -7.70 -6.38 -2.93
N ILE A 171 -6.51 -6.33 -3.52
CA ILE A 171 -6.15 -5.30 -4.50
C ILE A 171 -6.94 -5.48 -5.80
N LEU A 172 -7.18 -6.72 -6.24
CA LEU A 172 -7.98 -7.00 -7.43
C LEU A 172 -9.46 -6.60 -7.24
N GLU A 173 -10.01 -6.82 -6.05
CA GLU A 173 -11.35 -6.33 -5.71
C GLU A 173 -11.42 -4.80 -5.78
N LEU A 174 -10.38 -4.10 -5.27
CA LEU A 174 -10.29 -2.64 -5.38
C LEU A 174 -10.20 -2.18 -6.85
N LEU A 175 -9.39 -2.87 -7.68
CA LEU A 175 -9.30 -2.58 -9.12
C LEU A 175 -10.66 -2.68 -9.82
N GLY A 176 -11.52 -3.59 -9.41
CA GLY A 176 -12.87 -3.73 -9.94
C GLY A 176 -13.84 -2.61 -9.52
N ARG A 177 -13.48 -1.76 -8.56
CA ARG A 177 -14.30 -0.65 -8.05
C ARG A 177 -14.02 0.70 -8.73
N ILE A 178 -12.93 0.83 -9.49
CA ILE A 178 -12.44 2.09 -10.06
C ILE A 178 -12.57 2.20 -11.57
#